data_77c9fc44e5aee92553172e6b76601b87
#
_entry.id   77c9fc44e5aee92553172e6b76601b87
#
_cell.length_a   1.000
_cell.length_b   1.000
_cell.length_c   1.000
_cell.angle_alpha   90.00
_cell.angle_beta   90.00
_cell.angle_gamma   90.00
#
_symmetry.space_group_name_H-M   'P 1'
#
loop_
_entity.id
_entity.type
_entity.pdbx_description
1 polymer ?
#
loop_
_entity_poly.entity_id
_entity_poly.type
_entity_poly.pdbx_seq_one_letter_code
_entity_poly.pdbx_strand_id
1 'polypeptide(L)'
;MVSAGVAPVALIGGWSLAASRQPASYHAVEDTISALAAHGATDRWIMTAGLALLGLCHMTTASGLTEANISGRALLAAGGAATAAVAALPQPAAGHLPAAAVGFVALALWPAASRVPGPRTACMATAVLLVLLGWLAIELRRGHVVGLSERLLAGAEAFWPLVVALAFIWRQRRLAPPLNTDIDGSPSTA
;
A
#
# COMPACT_ATOMS: atom_id res chain seq x y z
N MET A 1 -11.00 -5.21 5.48
CA MET A 1 -9.88 -5.01 6.44
C MET A 1 -8.73 -6.02 6.27
N VAL A 2 -9.01 -7.28 5.94
CA VAL A 2 -7.96 -8.28 5.62
C VAL A 2 -7.06 -7.81 4.49
N SER A 3 -7.62 -7.26 3.41
CA SER A 3 -6.85 -6.73 2.27
C SER A 3 -5.80 -5.68 2.65
N ALA A 4 -6.13 -4.77 3.57
CA ALA A 4 -5.18 -3.77 4.05
C ALA A 4 -3.98 -4.39 4.81
N GLY A 5 -4.18 -5.53 5.48
CA GLY A 5 -3.10 -6.27 6.13
C GLY A 5 -2.27 -7.11 5.16
N VAL A 6 -2.92 -7.67 4.13
CA VAL A 6 -2.25 -8.49 3.10
C VAL A 6 -1.36 -7.63 2.20
N ALA A 7 -1.72 -6.37 1.94
CA ALA A 7 -0.99 -5.47 1.04
C ALA A 7 0.51 -5.34 1.38
N PRO A 8 0.93 -4.92 2.60
CA PRO A 8 2.34 -4.82 2.95
C PRO A 8 3.05 -6.18 2.96
N VAL A 9 2.36 -7.26 3.33
CA VAL A 9 2.93 -8.62 3.32
C VAL A 9 3.21 -9.08 1.88
N ALA A 10 2.28 -8.84 0.95
CA ALA A 10 2.45 -9.16 -0.45
C ALA A 10 3.63 -8.39 -1.08
N LEU A 11 3.74 -7.10 -0.77
CA LEU A 11 4.83 -6.26 -1.28
C LEU A 11 6.18 -6.67 -0.69
N ILE A 12 6.30 -6.67 0.65
CA ILE A 12 7.57 -6.92 1.33
C ILE A 12 8.02 -8.37 1.16
N GLY A 13 7.11 -9.31 1.32
CA GLY A 13 7.38 -10.74 1.05
C GLY A 13 7.76 -10.97 -0.40
N GLY A 14 7.06 -10.32 -1.33
CA GLY A 14 7.34 -10.39 -2.77
C GLY A 14 8.76 -9.93 -3.10
N TRP A 15 9.14 -8.69 -2.70
CA TRP A 15 10.49 -8.21 -3.03
C TRP A 15 11.60 -8.94 -2.27
N SER A 16 11.35 -9.35 -1.01
CA SER A 16 12.35 -10.07 -0.24
C SER A 16 12.64 -11.45 -0.84
N LEU A 17 11.59 -12.18 -1.19
CA LEU A 17 11.72 -13.49 -1.83
C LEU A 17 12.30 -13.37 -3.25
N ALA A 18 11.82 -12.42 -4.06
CA ALA A 18 12.34 -12.20 -5.39
C ALA A 18 13.83 -11.79 -5.38
N ALA A 19 14.23 -10.90 -4.46
CA ALA A 19 15.62 -10.47 -4.32
C ALA A 19 16.54 -11.63 -3.93
N SER A 20 16.10 -12.54 -3.06
CA SER A 20 16.90 -13.71 -2.65
C SER A 20 17.17 -14.72 -3.79
N ARG A 21 16.46 -14.57 -4.93
CA ARG A 21 16.65 -15.40 -6.13
C ARG A 21 17.53 -14.74 -7.18
N GLN A 22 17.87 -13.46 -7.02
CA GLN A 22 18.69 -12.74 -8.00
C GLN A 22 20.17 -13.15 -7.91
N PRO A 23 20.94 -12.95 -8.98
CA PRO A 23 22.39 -13.14 -8.98
C PRO A 23 23.06 -12.10 -8.05
N ALA A 24 24.34 -12.34 -7.70
CA ALA A 24 25.10 -11.47 -6.81
C ALA A 24 25.29 -10.02 -7.33
N SER A 25 25.02 -9.78 -8.60
CA SER A 25 25.03 -8.43 -9.20
C SER A 25 23.81 -7.59 -8.87
N TYR A 26 22.75 -8.15 -8.28
CA TYR A 26 21.58 -7.41 -7.82
C TYR A 26 21.86 -6.80 -6.45
N HIS A 27 21.65 -5.49 -6.34
CA HIS A 27 21.83 -4.74 -5.10
C HIS A 27 20.54 -4.02 -4.70
N ALA A 28 19.88 -4.48 -3.65
CA ALA A 28 18.57 -3.97 -3.23
C ALA A 28 18.52 -2.46 -2.91
N VAL A 29 19.67 -1.83 -2.64
CA VAL A 29 19.78 -0.39 -2.41
C VAL A 29 19.78 0.39 -3.74
N GLU A 30 20.40 -0.19 -4.76
CA GLU A 30 20.60 0.44 -6.08
C GLU A 30 19.53 0.03 -7.09
N ASP A 31 19.07 -1.24 -7.02
CA ASP A 31 18.11 -1.80 -7.96
C ASP A 31 16.67 -1.66 -7.45
N THR A 32 15.78 -1.25 -8.34
CA THR A 32 14.37 -1.02 -8.04
C THR A 32 13.60 -2.32 -7.74
N ILE A 33 12.44 -2.19 -7.07
CA ILE A 33 11.46 -3.28 -6.93
C ILE A 33 10.98 -3.73 -8.31
N SER A 34 10.79 -2.78 -9.21
CA SER A 34 10.37 -3.02 -10.59
C SER A 34 11.37 -3.87 -11.38
N ALA A 35 12.67 -3.77 -11.07
CA ALA A 35 13.71 -4.61 -11.69
C ALA A 35 13.50 -6.09 -11.37
N LEU A 36 12.95 -6.44 -10.19
CA LEU A 36 12.63 -7.82 -9.81
C LEU A 36 11.49 -8.44 -10.64
N ALA A 37 10.64 -7.62 -11.25
CA ALA A 37 9.56 -8.05 -12.14
C ALA A 37 9.91 -7.91 -13.63
N ALA A 38 11.09 -7.35 -13.96
CA ALA A 38 11.52 -7.07 -15.33
C ALA A 38 11.73 -8.35 -16.16
N HIS A 39 11.68 -8.20 -17.49
CA HIS A 39 12.08 -9.27 -18.39
C HIS A 39 13.56 -9.64 -18.14
N GLY A 40 13.83 -10.91 -17.90
CA GLY A 40 15.19 -11.41 -17.60
C GLY A 40 15.53 -11.53 -16.11
N ALA A 41 14.73 -11.00 -15.18
CA ALA A 41 14.91 -11.24 -13.76
C ALA A 41 14.60 -12.70 -13.40
N THR A 42 15.41 -13.29 -12.53
CA THR A 42 15.21 -14.66 -12.05
C THR A 42 13.90 -14.75 -11.27
N ASP A 43 13.07 -15.74 -11.59
CA ASP A 43 11.78 -15.94 -10.93
C ASP A 43 10.92 -14.66 -10.85
N ARG A 44 10.97 -13.81 -11.88
CA ARG A 44 10.26 -12.52 -11.97
C ARG A 44 8.78 -12.59 -11.58
N TRP A 45 8.16 -13.75 -11.76
CA TRP A 45 6.76 -14.01 -11.44
C TRP A 45 6.44 -13.77 -9.97
N ILE A 46 7.42 -13.93 -9.06
CA ILE A 46 7.27 -13.69 -7.61
C ILE A 46 6.92 -12.23 -7.36
N MET A 47 7.73 -11.31 -7.92
CA MET A 47 7.45 -9.87 -7.74
C MET A 47 6.23 -9.42 -8.54
N THR A 48 6.03 -9.97 -9.74
CA THR A 48 4.83 -9.72 -10.55
C THR A 48 3.55 -10.09 -9.76
N ALA A 49 3.52 -11.26 -9.12
CA ALA A 49 2.41 -11.70 -8.28
C ALA A 49 2.25 -10.79 -7.04
N GLY A 50 3.36 -10.40 -6.42
CA GLY A 50 3.36 -9.47 -5.28
C GLY A 50 2.72 -8.12 -5.63
N LEU A 51 3.12 -7.53 -6.77
CA LEU A 51 2.56 -6.26 -7.26
C LEU A 51 1.08 -6.39 -7.67
N ALA A 52 0.71 -7.48 -8.36
CA ALA A 52 -0.68 -7.74 -8.73
C ALA A 52 -1.57 -7.86 -7.48
N LEU A 53 -1.12 -8.64 -6.49
CA LEU A 53 -1.84 -8.82 -5.23
C LEU A 53 -1.93 -7.51 -4.43
N LEU A 54 -0.84 -6.72 -4.38
CA LEU A 54 -0.83 -5.39 -3.76
C LEU A 54 -1.89 -4.49 -4.40
N GLY A 55 -1.92 -4.41 -5.73
CA GLY A 55 -2.90 -3.61 -6.47
C GLY A 55 -4.34 -4.03 -6.18
N LEU A 56 -4.62 -5.34 -6.19
CA LEU A 56 -5.93 -5.91 -5.84
C LEU A 56 -6.31 -5.59 -4.39
N CYS A 57 -5.36 -5.67 -3.46
CA CYS A 57 -5.58 -5.32 -2.06
C CYS A 57 -5.98 -3.85 -1.89
N HIS A 58 -5.31 -2.93 -2.61
CA HIS A 58 -5.66 -1.50 -2.55
C HIS A 58 -7.05 -1.23 -3.11
N MET A 59 -7.42 -1.82 -4.26
CA MET A 59 -8.76 -1.68 -4.84
C MET A 59 -9.84 -2.25 -3.91
N THR A 60 -9.60 -3.42 -3.33
CA THR A 60 -10.52 -4.03 -2.37
C THR A 60 -10.64 -3.19 -1.10
N THR A 61 -9.54 -2.65 -0.59
CA THR A 61 -9.54 -1.76 0.57
C THR A 61 -10.30 -0.48 0.28
N ALA A 62 -10.11 0.11 -0.90
CA ALA A 62 -10.83 1.31 -1.32
C ALA A 62 -12.35 1.10 -1.38
N SER A 63 -12.81 -0.07 -1.82
CA SER A 63 -14.24 -0.41 -1.84
C SER A 63 -14.82 -0.55 -0.44
N GLY A 64 -14.05 -1.07 0.52
CA GLY A 64 -14.49 -1.32 1.89
C GLY A 64 -14.36 -0.12 2.85
N LEU A 65 -13.57 0.92 2.52
CA LEU A 65 -13.38 2.11 3.36
C LEU A 65 -14.52 3.14 3.19
N THR A 66 -15.77 2.74 3.50
CA THR A 66 -16.97 3.57 3.26
C THR A 66 -16.97 4.89 4.04
N GLU A 67 -16.25 4.98 5.15
CA GLU A 67 -16.13 6.21 5.95
C GLU A 67 -15.13 7.23 5.39
N ALA A 68 -14.29 6.82 4.43
CA ALA A 68 -13.39 7.71 3.74
C ALA A 68 -14.13 8.49 2.65
N ASN A 69 -13.71 9.73 2.40
CA ASN A 69 -14.24 10.52 1.30
C ASN A 69 -14.09 9.78 -0.03
N ILE A 70 -15.05 9.94 -0.90
CA ILE A 70 -15.08 9.28 -2.23
C ILE A 70 -13.82 9.60 -3.06
N SER A 71 -13.29 10.83 -2.98
CA SER A 71 -12.06 11.24 -3.67
C SER A 71 -10.85 10.44 -3.19
N GLY A 72 -10.71 10.22 -1.87
CA GLY A 72 -9.64 9.40 -1.32
C GLY A 72 -9.77 7.94 -1.72
N ARG A 73 -11.00 7.38 -1.68
CA ARG A 73 -11.27 6.02 -2.15
C ARG A 73 -10.94 5.85 -3.62
N ALA A 74 -11.31 6.84 -4.45
CA ALA A 74 -11.00 6.83 -5.88
C ALA A 74 -9.48 6.84 -6.13
N LEU A 75 -8.73 7.68 -5.40
CA LEU A 75 -7.26 7.70 -5.50
C LEU A 75 -6.62 6.39 -5.05
N LEU A 76 -7.08 5.80 -3.94
CA LEU A 76 -6.57 4.49 -3.48
C LEU A 76 -6.86 3.39 -4.50
N ALA A 77 -8.06 3.39 -5.11
CA ALA A 77 -8.41 2.44 -6.16
C ALA A 77 -7.59 2.66 -7.44
N ALA A 78 -7.39 3.92 -7.86
CA ALA A 78 -6.58 4.27 -9.01
C ALA A 78 -5.11 3.89 -8.81
N GLY A 79 -4.55 4.13 -7.60
CA GLY A 79 -3.21 3.68 -7.23
C GLY A 79 -3.09 2.16 -7.28
N GLY A 80 -4.09 1.44 -6.78
CA GLY A 80 -4.15 -0.03 -6.86
C GLY A 80 -4.22 -0.55 -8.30
N ALA A 81 -5.05 0.06 -9.14
CA ALA A 81 -5.16 -0.30 -10.56
C ALA A 81 -3.85 -0.01 -11.32
N ALA A 82 -3.19 1.11 -11.03
CA ALA A 82 -1.91 1.46 -11.60
C ALA A 82 -0.80 0.49 -11.16
N THR A 83 -0.79 0.06 -9.89
CA THR A 83 0.13 -0.98 -9.39
C THR A 83 -0.09 -2.32 -10.08
N ALA A 84 -1.35 -2.72 -10.31
CA ALA A 84 -1.67 -3.91 -11.09
C ALA A 84 -1.22 -3.78 -12.57
N ALA A 85 -1.34 -2.58 -13.14
CA ALA A 85 -0.83 -2.29 -14.48
C ALA A 85 0.70 -2.39 -14.55
N VAL A 86 1.44 -1.94 -13.51
CA VAL A 86 2.90 -2.15 -13.39
C VAL A 86 3.24 -3.64 -13.44
N ALA A 87 2.48 -4.49 -12.73
CA ALA A 87 2.66 -5.95 -12.78
C ALA A 87 2.42 -6.53 -14.18
N ALA A 88 1.45 -6.00 -14.91
CA ALA A 88 1.09 -6.45 -16.27
C ALA A 88 2.04 -5.89 -17.36
N LEU A 89 2.76 -4.82 -17.08
CA LEU A 89 3.64 -4.10 -18.01
C LEU A 89 5.09 -4.15 -17.50
N PRO A 90 5.77 -5.30 -17.50
CA PRO A 90 7.13 -5.40 -16.98
C PRO A 90 8.11 -4.55 -17.79
N GLN A 91 9.17 -4.07 -17.12
CA GLN A 91 10.24 -3.36 -17.85
C GLN A 91 10.86 -4.24 -18.93
N PRO A 92 11.17 -3.65 -20.10
CA PRO A 92 11.18 -2.23 -20.48
C PRO A 92 9.91 -1.74 -21.22
N ALA A 93 8.72 -2.28 -20.93
CA ALA A 93 7.48 -1.86 -21.59
C ALA A 93 7.24 -0.34 -21.45
N ALA A 94 6.88 0.34 -22.55
CA ALA A 94 6.70 1.79 -22.57
C ALA A 94 5.63 2.32 -21.60
N GLY A 95 4.64 1.49 -21.26
CA GLY A 95 3.59 1.82 -20.29
C GLY A 95 3.99 1.67 -18.82
N HIS A 96 5.14 1.04 -18.50
CA HIS A 96 5.56 0.75 -17.14
C HIS A 96 5.76 2.03 -16.31
N LEU A 97 6.60 2.94 -16.79
CA LEU A 97 6.93 4.16 -16.06
C LEU A 97 5.72 5.09 -15.86
N PRO A 98 4.87 5.35 -16.86
CA PRO A 98 3.61 6.06 -16.64
C PRO A 98 2.70 5.40 -15.62
N ALA A 99 2.53 4.08 -15.65
CA ALA A 99 1.72 3.36 -14.67
C ALA A 99 2.30 3.49 -13.25
N ALA A 100 3.62 3.33 -13.09
CA ALA A 100 4.29 3.51 -11.81
C ALA A 100 4.13 4.95 -11.28
N ALA A 101 4.29 5.95 -12.12
CA ALA A 101 4.10 7.36 -11.75
C ALA A 101 2.68 7.64 -11.26
N VAL A 102 1.66 7.15 -11.98
CA VAL A 102 0.25 7.27 -11.57
C VAL A 102 0.02 6.57 -10.24
N GLY A 103 0.58 5.35 -10.06
CA GLY A 103 0.47 4.58 -8.82
C GLY A 103 1.00 5.35 -7.62
N PHE A 104 2.26 5.75 -7.65
CA PHE A 104 2.91 6.48 -6.56
C PHE A 104 2.23 7.82 -6.25
N VAL A 105 1.88 8.61 -7.28
CA VAL A 105 1.20 9.90 -7.06
C VAL A 105 -0.19 9.70 -6.43
N ALA A 106 -0.98 8.76 -6.94
CA ALA A 106 -2.31 8.50 -6.40
C ALA A 106 -2.24 7.99 -4.96
N LEU A 107 -1.30 7.08 -4.66
CA LEU A 107 -1.09 6.53 -3.33
C LEU A 107 -0.49 7.56 -2.35
N ALA A 108 0.31 8.51 -2.80
CA ALA A 108 0.80 9.60 -1.96
C ALA A 108 -0.30 10.63 -1.62
N LEU A 109 -1.24 10.87 -2.52
CA LEU A 109 -2.28 11.89 -2.34
C LEU A 109 -3.55 11.38 -1.63
N TRP A 110 -3.82 10.06 -1.69
CA TRP A 110 -5.07 9.51 -1.17
C TRP A 110 -5.30 9.78 0.33
N PRO A 111 -4.29 9.84 1.24
CA PRO A 111 -4.54 10.09 2.64
C PRO A 111 -5.22 11.44 2.87
N ALA A 112 -4.69 12.53 2.31
CA ALA A 112 -5.28 13.86 2.45
C ALA A 112 -6.68 13.94 1.82
N ALA A 113 -6.87 13.32 0.65
CA ALA A 113 -8.16 13.27 -0.02
C ALA A 113 -9.21 12.45 0.76
N SER A 114 -8.78 11.41 1.48
CA SER A 114 -9.65 10.56 2.29
C SER A 114 -10.08 11.21 3.62
N ARG A 115 -9.22 12.08 4.18
CA ARG A 115 -9.35 12.72 5.50
C ARG A 115 -9.46 11.75 6.69
N VAL A 116 -9.07 10.49 6.51
CA VAL A 116 -9.08 9.49 7.58
C VAL A 116 -7.67 9.10 7.98
N PRO A 117 -7.41 8.81 9.27
CA PRO A 117 -8.32 8.77 10.43
C PRO A 117 -8.70 10.15 10.98
N GLY A 118 -8.17 11.23 10.44
CA GLY A 118 -8.47 12.62 10.76
C GLY A 118 -7.67 13.55 9.85
N PRO A 119 -8.14 14.80 9.59
CA PRO A 119 -7.57 15.66 8.55
C PRO A 119 -6.09 16.01 8.80
N ARG A 120 -5.68 16.27 10.03
CA ARG A 120 -4.27 16.59 10.36
C ARG A 120 -3.36 15.40 10.09
N THR A 121 -3.71 14.23 10.60
CA THR A 121 -2.93 13.00 10.42
C THR A 121 -2.86 12.60 8.95
N ALA A 122 -3.96 12.74 8.22
CA ALA A 122 -4.03 12.48 6.80
C ALA A 122 -3.12 13.42 5.98
N CYS A 123 -3.14 14.74 6.30
CA CYS A 123 -2.23 15.70 5.65
C CYS A 123 -0.75 15.44 5.98
N MET A 124 -0.43 15.08 7.22
CA MET A 124 0.94 14.70 7.61
C MET A 124 1.41 13.46 6.85
N ALA A 125 0.57 12.44 6.73
CA ALA A 125 0.90 11.25 5.95
C ALA A 125 1.18 11.59 4.48
N THR A 126 0.30 12.37 3.86
CA THR A 126 0.52 12.84 2.48
C THR A 126 1.82 13.63 2.35
N ALA A 127 2.13 14.52 3.31
CA ALA A 127 3.38 15.29 3.27
C ALA A 127 4.62 14.37 3.32
N VAL A 128 4.63 13.37 4.21
CA VAL A 128 5.70 12.36 4.28
C VAL A 128 5.83 11.58 2.97
N LEU A 129 4.71 11.10 2.43
CA LEU A 129 4.71 10.34 1.18
C LEU A 129 5.20 11.19 0.00
N LEU A 130 4.83 12.47 -0.08
CA LEU A 130 5.32 13.39 -1.11
C LEU A 130 6.81 13.67 -0.97
N VAL A 131 7.35 13.76 0.25
CA VAL A 131 8.80 13.88 0.48
C VAL A 131 9.54 12.62 -0.02
N LEU A 132 9.02 11.43 0.30
CA LEU A 132 9.59 10.17 -0.18
C LEU A 132 9.49 10.04 -1.70
N LEU A 133 8.37 10.47 -2.29
CA LEU A 133 8.18 10.50 -3.75
C LEU A 133 9.17 11.48 -4.43
N GLY A 134 9.37 12.65 -3.85
CA GLY A 134 10.37 13.61 -4.31
C GLY A 134 11.79 13.05 -4.25
N TRP A 135 12.12 12.33 -3.16
CA TRP A 135 13.40 11.65 -3.04
C TRP A 135 13.56 10.57 -4.12
N LEU A 136 12.56 9.70 -4.33
CA LEU A 136 12.60 8.72 -5.42
C LEU A 136 12.79 9.40 -6.78
N ALA A 137 12.08 10.50 -7.06
CA ALA A 137 12.21 11.23 -8.32
C ALA A 137 13.63 11.81 -8.54
N ILE A 138 14.33 12.20 -7.46
CA ILE A 138 15.71 12.64 -7.50
C ILE A 138 16.64 11.45 -7.78
N GLU A 139 16.44 10.32 -7.08
CA GLU A 139 17.29 9.13 -7.21
C GLU A 139 17.12 8.44 -8.57
N LEU A 140 15.95 8.52 -9.20
CA LEU A 140 15.76 8.06 -10.58
C LEU A 140 16.66 8.78 -11.59
N ARG A 141 17.15 9.98 -11.25
CA ARG A 141 18.13 10.74 -12.07
C ARG A 141 19.57 10.52 -11.64
N ARG A 142 19.80 10.24 -10.36
CA ARG A 142 21.14 10.10 -9.76
C ARG A 142 21.64 8.67 -9.78
N GLY A 143 20.75 7.70 -9.57
CA GLY A 143 21.04 6.26 -9.62
C GLY A 143 21.76 5.67 -8.40
N HIS A 144 22.00 6.45 -7.32
CA HIS A 144 22.82 5.98 -6.21
C HIS A 144 22.09 5.04 -5.26
N VAL A 145 20.83 5.38 -4.87
CA VAL A 145 20.03 4.62 -3.89
C VAL A 145 18.57 4.53 -4.33
N VAL A 146 18.34 4.40 -5.63
CA VAL A 146 17.00 4.37 -6.20
C VAL A 146 16.17 3.21 -5.65
N GLY A 147 16.78 2.04 -5.46
CA GLY A 147 16.10 0.87 -4.91
C GLY A 147 15.66 1.07 -3.45
N LEU A 148 16.47 1.75 -2.63
CA LEU A 148 16.12 2.07 -1.26
C LEU A 148 14.97 3.10 -1.21
N SER A 149 15.06 4.17 -2.00
CA SER A 149 14.02 5.21 -2.03
C SER A 149 12.68 4.66 -2.50
N GLU A 150 12.66 3.78 -3.52
CA GLU A 150 11.45 3.11 -3.98
C GLU A 150 10.84 2.21 -2.90
N ARG A 151 11.65 1.42 -2.19
CA ARG A 151 11.18 0.53 -1.11
C ARG A 151 10.59 1.29 0.06
N LEU A 152 11.21 2.40 0.47
CA LEU A 152 10.69 3.21 1.56
C LEU A 152 9.36 3.87 1.18
N LEU A 153 9.25 4.43 -0.03
CA LEU A 153 7.99 5.00 -0.51
C LEU A 153 6.91 3.92 -0.63
N ALA A 154 7.16 2.86 -1.40
CA ALA A 154 6.19 1.80 -1.64
C ALA A 154 5.77 1.09 -0.34
N GLY A 155 6.72 0.87 0.58
CA GLY A 155 6.44 0.34 1.90
C GLY A 155 5.51 1.24 2.71
N ALA A 156 5.82 2.54 2.79
CA ALA A 156 4.99 3.51 3.50
C ALA A 156 3.57 3.60 2.90
N GLU A 157 3.45 3.58 1.58
CA GLU A 157 2.17 3.57 0.86
C GLU A 157 1.37 2.28 1.13
N ALA A 158 2.02 1.12 1.18
CA ALA A 158 1.36 -0.15 1.47
C ALA A 158 0.90 -0.25 2.94
N PHE A 159 1.64 0.33 3.87
CA PHE A 159 1.29 0.32 5.30
C PHE A 159 0.18 1.29 5.66
N TRP A 160 0.06 2.44 4.98
CA TRP A 160 -0.89 3.47 5.39
C TRP A 160 -2.36 3.00 5.38
N PRO A 161 -2.87 2.25 4.38
CA PRO A 161 -4.22 1.68 4.43
C PRO A 161 -4.46 0.77 5.63
N LEU A 162 -3.43 0.02 6.07
CA LEU A 162 -3.50 -0.80 7.29
C LEU A 162 -3.64 0.07 8.54
N VAL A 163 -2.84 1.14 8.67
CA VAL A 163 -2.95 2.08 9.79
C VAL A 163 -4.35 2.66 9.89
N VAL A 164 -4.92 3.08 8.76
CA VAL A 164 -6.29 3.60 8.68
C VAL A 164 -7.30 2.53 9.10
N ALA A 165 -7.19 1.32 8.58
CA ALA A 165 -8.08 0.20 8.92
C ALA A 165 -8.05 -0.13 10.43
N LEU A 166 -6.86 -0.17 11.02
CA LEU A 166 -6.69 -0.40 12.46
C LEU A 166 -7.28 0.73 13.30
N ALA A 167 -7.11 1.98 12.88
CA ALA A 167 -7.70 3.14 13.56
C ALA A 167 -9.24 3.06 13.60
N PHE A 168 -9.89 2.57 12.52
CA PHE A 168 -11.34 2.33 12.50
C PHE A 168 -11.76 1.23 13.45
N ILE A 169 -11.08 0.08 13.45
CA ILE A 169 -11.40 -1.02 14.38
C ILE A 169 -11.32 -0.53 15.83
N TRP A 170 -10.28 0.23 16.15
CA TRP A 170 -10.07 0.78 17.49
C TRP A 170 -11.19 1.74 17.90
N ARG A 171 -11.60 2.62 16.98
CA ARG A 171 -12.70 3.55 17.22
C ARG A 171 -14.02 2.84 17.47
N GLN A 172 -14.36 1.84 16.64
CA GLN A 172 -15.58 1.05 16.78
C GLN A 172 -15.62 0.29 18.12
N ARG A 173 -14.50 -0.31 18.55
CA ARG A 173 -14.41 -1.02 19.84
C ARG A 173 -14.60 -0.09 21.03
N ARG A 174 -14.14 1.17 20.95
CA ARG A 174 -14.34 2.16 22.02
C ARG A 174 -15.77 2.68 22.12
N LEU A 175 -16.53 2.64 21.04
CA LEU A 175 -17.91 3.11 20.98
C LEU A 175 -18.92 2.00 21.21
N ALA A 176 -18.51 0.72 21.22
CA ALA A 176 -19.38 -0.40 21.55
C ALA A 176 -19.79 -0.30 23.04
N PRO A 177 -21.11 -0.30 23.37
CA PRO A 177 -21.55 -0.30 24.75
C PRO A 177 -21.04 -1.57 25.44
N PRO A 178 -20.75 -1.53 26.76
CA PRO A 178 -20.40 -2.73 27.50
C PRO A 178 -21.54 -3.76 27.34
N LEU A 179 -21.14 -5.01 27.10
CA LEU A 179 -22.12 -6.12 27.08
C LEU A 179 -22.85 -6.12 28.42
N ASN A 180 -24.16 -5.83 28.36
CA ASN A 180 -25.01 -5.89 29.54
C ASN A 180 -25.05 -7.36 29.98
N THR A 181 -24.31 -7.71 31.01
CA THR A 181 -24.28 -9.06 31.62
C THR A 181 -25.42 -9.22 32.64
N ASP A 182 -26.44 -8.38 32.58
CA ASP A 182 -27.64 -8.55 33.41
C ASP A 182 -28.53 -9.67 32.87
N ILE A 183 -27.98 -10.90 32.91
CA ILE A 183 -28.80 -12.12 32.93
C ILE A 183 -28.91 -12.53 34.39
N ASP A 184 -29.51 -11.66 35.22
CA ASP A 184 -30.02 -12.07 36.51
C ASP A 184 -31.51 -12.39 36.34
N GLY A 185 -31.79 -13.63 35.93
CA GLY A 185 -33.10 -14.22 35.89
C GLY A 185 -33.59 -14.51 37.30
N SER A 186 -34.01 -13.51 38.04
CA SER A 186 -34.79 -13.71 39.26
C SER A 186 -36.24 -13.94 38.86
N PRO A 187 -36.85 -15.15 39.08
CA PRO A 187 -38.26 -15.33 38.92
C PRO A 187 -38.97 -14.57 40.03
N SER A 188 -39.78 -13.59 39.66
CA SER A 188 -40.75 -12.95 40.54
C SER A 188 -41.75 -13.97 41.01
N THR A 189 -41.64 -14.42 42.27
CA THR A 189 -42.71 -15.10 43.00
C THR A 189 -43.58 -14.07 43.68
N ALA A 190 -44.80 -13.90 43.16
CA ALA A 190 -45.96 -13.44 43.93
C ALA A 190 -47.23 -14.00 43.29
#